data_ed656aa8d84356bd62c706757281870b
#
_entry.id   ed656aa8d84356bd62c706757281870b
#
_cell.length_a   1.000
_cell.length_b   1.000
_cell.length_c   1.000
_cell.angle_alpha   90.00
_cell.angle_beta   90.00
_cell.angle_gamma   90.00
#
_symmetry.space_group_name_H-M   'P 1'
#
loop_
_entity.id
_entity.type
_entity.pdbx_description
1 polymer ?
#
loop_
_entity_poly.entity_id
_entity_poly.type
_entity_poly.pdbx_seq_one_letter_code
_entity_poly.pdbx_strand_id
1 'polypeptide(L)'
;WEVDVGTSQVWDVGVCKESVNRQGKIVLSSEHGFLTVGCREGKVFAASTMPLTIFWVSPHLHRVGIFLDIGMRFISFYDVSDGCHIYTFIEIPVCEPWRPFFAHKRESQDDQSILSICSVINPASASAPVYSGGK
;
A
#
# COMPACT_ATOMS: atom_id res chain seq x y z
N TRP A 1 -0.85 -2.30 -8.95
CA TRP A 1 -0.28 -1.00 -9.31
C TRP A 1 0.97 -0.75 -8.50
N GLU A 2 1.65 0.34 -8.80
CA GLU A 2 2.88 0.68 -8.11
C GLU A 2 2.79 2.09 -7.55
N VAL A 3 3.41 2.31 -6.41
CA VAL A 3 3.44 3.62 -5.79
C VAL A 3 4.90 3.99 -5.54
N ASP A 4 5.30 5.14 -6.04
CA ASP A 4 6.65 5.62 -5.80
C ASP A 4 6.64 6.40 -4.49
N VAL A 5 7.33 5.88 -3.50
CA VAL A 5 7.42 6.54 -2.19
C VAL A 5 8.65 7.42 -2.11
N GLY A 6 9.50 7.35 -3.13
CA GLY A 6 10.66 8.23 -3.25
C GLY A 6 11.56 8.12 -2.04
N THR A 7 11.95 9.26 -1.51
CA THR A 7 12.79 9.31 -0.33
C THR A 7 11.98 9.65 0.90
N SER A 8 10.68 9.54 0.84
CA SER A 8 9.83 9.87 1.99
C SER A 8 10.15 8.95 3.16
N GLN A 9 10.16 9.50 4.34
CA GLN A 9 10.46 8.74 5.54
C GLN A 9 9.21 8.33 6.28
N VAL A 10 8.07 8.88 5.91
CA VAL A 10 6.79 8.53 6.54
C VAL A 10 5.76 8.37 5.44
N TRP A 11 5.30 7.17 5.24
CA TRP A 11 4.27 6.91 4.23
C TRP A 11 3.53 5.62 4.56
N ASP A 12 2.34 5.52 3.97
CA ASP A 12 1.52 4.31 4.05
C ASP A 12 0.86 4.10 2.70
N VAL A 13 0.89 2.88 2.21
CA VAL A 13 0.29 2.55 0.92
C VAL A 13 -0.46 1.24 1.03
N GLY A 14 -1.52 1.12 0.25
CA GLY A 14 -2.31 -0.10 0.20
C GLY A 14 -3.70 0.19 -0.25
N VAL A 15 -4.67 -0.38 0.44
CA VAL A 15 -6.07 -0.18 0.10
C VAL A 15 -6.88 0.08 1.37
N CYS A 16 -8.04 0.68 1.20
CA CYS A 16 -8.99 0.81 2.27
C CYS A 16 -10.38 0.47 1.75
N LYS A 17 -11.25 0.09 2.66
CA LYS A 17 -12.64 -0.15 2.28
C LYS A 17 -13.28 1.13 1.83
N GLU A 18 -14.20 1.02 0.89
CA GLU A 18 -14.84 2.21 0.36
C GLU A 18 -15.56 3.01 1.44
N SER A 19 -16.11 2.33 2.44
CA SER A 19 -16.90 2.99 3.47
C SER A 19 -16.09 3.68 4.54
N VAL A 20 -14.76 3.52 4.58
CA VAL A 20 -13.99 4.13 5.65
C VAL A 20 -13.92 5.64 5.48
N ASN A 21 -13.83 6.32 6.62
CA ASN A 21 -13.66 7.76 6.62
C ASN A 21 -12.16 8.06 6.42
N ARG A 22 -11.85 8.76 5.34
CA ARG A 22 -10.47 9.07 5.01
C ARG A 22 -10.09 10.49 5.37
N GLN A 23 -10.94 11.18 6.11
CA GLN A 23 -10.67 12.54 6.52
C GLN A 23 -10.45 12.59 8.01
N GLY A 24 -9.72 13.58 8.45
CA GLY A 24 -9.48 13.79 9.86
C GLY A 24 -8.54 12.76 10.41
N LYS A 25 -8.74 12.37 11.64
CA LYS A 25 -7.86 11.43 12.29
C LYS A 25 -8.21 10.01 11.83
N ILE A 26 -7.24 9.31 11.31
CA ILE A 26 -7.43 7.99 10.77
C ILE A 26 -6.60 7.00 11.56
N VAL A 27 -7.21 5.87 11.92
CA VAL A 27 -6.48 4.79 12.56
C VAL A 27 -6.22 3.74 11.49
N LEU A 28 -4.97 3.61 11.06
CA LEU A 28 -4.60 2.68 10.02
C LEU A 28 -4.46 1.30 10.61
N SER A 29 -5.50 0.52 10.50
CA SER A 29 -5.49 -0.83 11.01
C SER A 29 -6.44 -1.67 10.18
N SER A 30 -6.11 -2.95 10.03
CA SER A 30 -6.96 -3.86 9.28
C SER A 30 -8.35 -3.96 9.90
N GLU A 31 -8.45 -3.77 11.21
CA GLU A 31 -9.75 -3.81 11.85
C GLU A 31 -10.59 -2.59 11.48
N HIS A 32 -9.95 -1.51 11.08
CA HIS A 32 -10.66 -0.30 10.68
C HIS A 32 -10.79 -0.19 9.17
N GLY A 33 -10.49 -1.26 8.45
CA GLY A 33 -10.69 -1.29 7.01
C GLY A 33 -9.51 -0.81 6.20
N PHE A 34 -8.29 -0.87 6.74
CA PHE A 34 -7.08 -0.48 6.00
C PHE A 34 -6.13 -1.65 5.92
N LEU A 35 -5.70 -1.98 4.71
CA LEU A 35 -4.70 -3.02 4.49
C LEU A 35 -3.51 -2.35 3.83
N THR A 36 -2.55 -1.98 4.66
CA THR A 36 -1.45 -1.15 4.18
C THR A 36 -0.12 -1.65 4.72
N VAL A 37 0.93 -1.24 4.03
CA VAL A 37 2.27 -1.31 4.58
C VAL A 37 2.78 0.12 4.64
N GLY A 38 3.65 0.41 5.58
CA GLY A 38 4.11 1.76 5.74
C GLY A 38 5.50 1.85 6.35
N CYS A 39 6.01 3.05 6.36
CA CYS A 39 7.36 3.33 6.86
C CYS A 39 7.29 4.49 7.83
N ARG A 40 8.08 4.42 8.88
CA ARG A 40 8.23 5.51 9.85
C ARG A 40 9.71 5.80 10.03
N GLU A 41 10.04 7.08 9.97
CA GLU A 41 11.42 7.54 10.17
C GLU A 41 12.39 6.90 9.19
N GLY A 42 11.89 6.51 8.04
CA GLY A 42 12.74 5.94 6.99
C GLY A 42 13.31 4.57 7.30
N LYS A 43 12.95 3.96 8.41
CA LYS A 43 13.58 2.69 8.77
C LYS A 43 12.70 1.69 9.48
N VAL A 44 11.53 2.07 9.94
CA VAL A 44 10.63 1.11 10.58
C VAL A 44 9.49 0.84 9.63
N PHE A 45 9.37 -0.41 9.21
CA PHE A 45 8.34 -0.82 8.26
C PHE A 45 7.36 -1.74 8.93
N ALA A 46 6.09 -1.55 8.65
CA ALA A 46 5.05 -2.33 9.31
C ALA A 46 3.84 -2.50 8.42
N ALA A 47 3.16 -3.63 8.60
CA ALA A 47 1.86 -3.86 8.01
C ALA A 47 0.79 -3.48 9.02
N SER A 48 -0.38 -3.11 8.52
CA SER A 48 -1.45 -2.55 9.36
C SER A 48 -2.25 -3.61 10.10
N THR A 49 -1.67 -4.74 10.38
CA THR A 49 -2.31 -5.75 11.21
C THR A 49 -2.49 -5.21 12.62
N MET A 50 -3.29 -5.89 13.42
CA MET A 50 -3.55 -5.47 14.79
C MET A 50 -3.24 -6.64 15.71
N PRO A 51 -2.10 -6.56 16.42
CA PRO A 51 -1.13 -5.46 16.46
C PRO A 51 -0.28 -5.42 15.19
N LEU A 52 0.44 -4.33 15.02
CA LEU A 52 1.26 -4.14 13.83
C LEU A 52 2.27 -5.25 13.66
N THR A 53 2.52 -5.62 12.41
CA THR A 53 3.58 -6.56 12.08
C THR A 53 4.76 -5.77 11.55
N ILE A 54 5.88 -5.80 12.28
CA ILE A 54 7.09 -5.08 11.90
C ILE A 54 7.94 -6.00 11.05
N PHE A 55 8.53 -5.46 9.98
CA PHE A 55 9.36 -6.26 9.09
C PHE A 55 10.51 -5.44 8.52
N TRP A 56 11.42 -6.13 7.84
CA TRP A 56 12.56 -5.50 7.23
C TRP A 56 12.39 -5.44 5.73
N VAL A 57 12.82 -4.34 5.13
CA VAL A 57 12.91 -4.24 3.68
C VAL A 57 14.24 -3.63 3.34
N SER A 58 14.57 -3.64 2.06
CA SER A 58 15.80 -3.02 1.58
C SER A 58 15.79 -1.53 1.92
N PRO A 59 16.92 -0.99 2.37
CA PRO A 59 16.99 0.45 2.66
C PRO A 59 16.86 1.30 1.41
N HIS A 60 16.91 0.69 0.23
CA HIS A 60 16.76 1.43 -1.01
C HIS A 60 15.35 1.35 -1.57
N LEU A 61 14.40 0.87 -0.78
CA LEU A 61 13.02 0.77 -1.24
C LEU A 61 12.50 2.15 -1.61
N HIS A 62 12.08 2.33 -2.84
CA HIS A 62 11.49 3.58 -3.29
C HIS A 62 10.23 3.39 -4.12
N ARG A 63 9.89 2.15 -4.44
CA ARG A 63 8.67 1.88 -5.19
C ARG A 63 8.07 0.58 -4.71
N VAL A 64 6.80 0.64 -4.34
CA VAL A 64 6.07 -0.50 -3.79
C VAL A 64 5.08 -0.98 -4.83
N GLY A 65 5.15 -2.26 -5.15
CA GLY A 65 4.18 -2.87 -6.04
C GLY A 65 3.07 -3.49 -5.22
N ILE A 66 1.84 -3.36 -5.68
CA ILE A 66 0.66 -3.84 -4.98
C ILE A 66 -0.14 -4.72 -5.91
N PHE A 67 -0.42 -5.92 -5.47
CA PHE A 67 -1.20 -6.87 -6.24
C PHE A 67 -2.41 -7.28 -5.42
N LEU A 68 -3.59 -6.88 -5.87
CA LEU A 68 -4.84 -7.19 -5.18
C LEU A 68 -5.59 -8.23 -5.99
N ASP A 69 -5.94 -9.33 -5.37
CA ASP A 69 -6.70 -10.39 -6.02
C ASP A 69 -7.98 -10.63 -5.22
N ILE A 70 -9.08 -10.09 -5.73
CA ILE A 70 -10.36 -10.21 -5.05
C ILE A 70 -10.86 -11.66 -5.10
N GLY A 71 -10.62 -12.33 -6.19
CA GLY A 71 -11.08 -13.72 -6.32
C GLY A 71 -10.42 -14.65 -5.36
N MET A 72 -9.12 -14.49 -5.17
CA MET A 72 -8.36 -15.30 -4.23
C MET A 72 -8.28 -14.65 -2.86
N ARG A 73 -8.79 -13.46 -2.71
CA ARG A 73 -8.96 -12.77 -1.43
C ARG A 73 -7.63 -12.48 -0.73
N PHE A 74 -6.69 -11.91 -1.48
CA PHE A 74 -5.44 -11.49 -0.86
C PHE A 74 -4.92 -10.21 -1.50
N ILE A 75 -4.03 -9.55 -0.80
CA ILE A 75 -3.30 -8.41 -1.34
C ILE A 75 -1.84 -8.57 -0.94
N SER A 76 -0.95 -8.43 -1.89
CA SER A 76 0.49 -8.59 -1.68
C SER A 76 1.23 -7.33 -2.03
N PHE A 77 2.32 -7.11 -1.32
CA PHE A 77 3.17 -5.95 -1.49
C PHE A 77 4.59 -6.41 -1.81
N TYR A 78 5.23 -5.73 -2.75
CA TYR A 78 6.55 -6.11 -3.22
C TYR A 78 7.44 -4.89 -3.37
N ASP A 79 8.74 -5.07 -3.19
CA ASP A 79 9.73 -4.08 -3.59
C ASP A 79 9.94 -4.25 -5.08
N VAL A 80 9.55 -3.25 -5.86
CA VAL A 80 9.56 -3.35 -7.31
C VAL A 80 10.98 -3.48 -7.84
N SER A 81 11.96 -2.86 -7.19
CA SER A 81 13.31 -2.81 -7.75
C SER A 81 13.96 -4.18 -7.82
N ASP A 82 13.67 -5.06 -6.88
CA ASP A 82 14.29 -6.38 -6.90
C ASP A 82 13.25 -7.50 -6.85
N GLY A 83 11.99 -7.16 -6.82
CA GLY A 83 10.94 -8.18 -6.83
C GLY A 83 10.73 -8.87 -5.50
N CYS A 84 11.38 -8.41 -4.44
CA CYS A 84 11.25 -9.06 -3.17
C CYS A 84 9.89 -8.82 -2.54
N HIS A 85 9.33 -9.89 -2.00
CA HIS A 85 8.04 -9.82 -1.32
C HIS A 85 8.19 -9.03 -0.02
N ILE A 86 7.20 -8.18 0.27
CA ILE A 86 7.17 -7.42 1.51
C ILE A 86 6.18 -8.03 2.49
N TYR A 87 4.92 -8.09 2.10
CA TYR A 87 3.89 -8.61 3.00
C TYR A 87 2.66 -9.02 2.20
N THR A 88 1.89 -9.97 2.71
CA THR A 88 0.63 -10.38 2.11
C THR A 88 -0.44 -10.48 3.19
N PHE A 89 -1.58 -9.81 2.96
CA PHE A 89 -2.77 -10.03 3.77
C PHE A 89 -3.59 -11.08 3.05
N ILE A 90 -4.03 -12.11 3.78
CA ILE A 90 -4.82 -13.19 3.20
C ILE A 90 -6.22 -13.15 3.78
N GLU A 91 -7.14 -13.83 3.11
CA GLU A 91 -8.52 -13.95 3.56
C GLU A 91 -9.14 -12.58 3.79
N ILE A 92 -8.85 -11.65 2.91
CA ILE A 92 -9.40 -10.31 3.08
C ILE A 92 -10.90 -10.33 2.81
N PRO A 93 -11.67 -9.50 3.50
CA PRO A 93 -13.10 -9.46 3.23
C PRO A 93 -13.36 -8.83 1.87
N VAL A 94 -14.42 -9.29 1.22
CA VAL A 94 -14.75 -8.77 -0.10
C VAL A 94 -16.21 -8.32 -0.16
N CYS A 95 -16.75 -7.93 0.98
CA CYS A 95 -18.14 -7.52 1.06
C CYS A 95 -18.38 -6.11 0.53
N GLU A 96 -17.33 -5.34 0.33
CA GLU A 96 -17.45 -4.03 -0.29
C GLU A 96 -16.18 -3.75 -1.08
N PRO A 97 -16.21 -2.77 -1.97
CA PRO A 97 -15.04 -2.47 -2.79
C PRO A 97 -13.87 -1.98 -1.96
N TRP A 98 -12.67 -2.30 -2.44
CA TRP A 98 -11.43 -1.79 -1.89
C TRP A 98 -10.95 -0.67 -2.80
N ARG A 99 -10.46 0.40 -2.19
CA ARG A 99 -9.96 1.56 -2.92
C ARG A 99 -8.48 1.74 -2.63
N PRO A 100 -7.70 2.18 -3.60
CA PRO A 100 -6.30 2.49 -3.32
C PRO A 100 -6.20 3.55 -2.25
N PHE A 101 -5.25 3.36 -1.36
CA PHE A 101 -5.01 4.31 -0.28
C PHE A 101 -3.52 4.56 -0.19
N PHE A 102 -3.16 5.83 -0.02
CA PHE A 102 -1.78 6.16 0.21
C PHE A 102 -1.72 7.51 0.90
N ALA A 103 -0.76 7.63 1.79
CA ALA A 103 -0.55 8.84 2.54
C ALA A 103 0.94 9.02 2.75
N HIS A 104 1.34 10.26 2.90
CA HIS A 104 2.73 10.57 3.02
C HIS A 104 2.83 11.87 3.81
N LYS A 105 3.81 11.95 4.69
CA LYS A 105 3.98 13.12 5.51
C LYS A 105 5.34 13.72 5.23
N ARG A 106 5.37 15.02 4.99
CA ARG A 106 6.61 15.71 4.77
C ARG A 106 7.24 16.05 6.09
N GLU A 107 8.56 15.92 6.11
CA GLU A 107 9.28 16.14 7.30
C GLU A 107 9.16 17.55 7.79
N SER A 108 9.23 18.50 6.90
CA SER A 108 9.28 19.90 7.25
C SER A 108 7.91 20.54 7.39
N GLN A 109 6.86 19.83 7.16
CA GLN A 109 5.54 20.40 7.20
C GLN A 109 4.59 19.41 7.80
N ASP A 110 3.55 19.94 8.34
CA ASP A 110 2.53 19.09 8.91
C ASP A 110 1.54 18.63 7.88
N ASP A 111 1.65 19.13 6.68
CA ASP A 111 0.72 18.75 5.69
C ASP A 111 0.86 17.34 5.31
N GLN A 112 -0.20 16.74 4.89
CA GLN A 112 -0.18 15.45 4.29
C GLN A 112 -0.32 15.61 2.82
N SER A 113 0.50 14.93 2.07
CA SER A 113 0.38 14.91 0.62
C SER A 113 0.02 13.53 0.20
N ILE A 114 -0.68 13.46 -0.88
CA ILE A 114 -1.02 12.17 -1.45
C ILE A 114 0.12 11.75 -2.35
N LEU A 115 0.60 10.53 -2.16
CA LEU A 115 1.62 9.99 -3.03
C LEU A 115 1.02 9.69 -4.39
N SER A 116 1.83 9.78 -5.41
CA SER A 116 1.36 9.51 -6.75
C SER A 116 1.33 8.04 -7.04
N ILE A 117 0.30 7.61 -7.70
CA ILE A 117 0.24 6.27 -8.22
C ILE A 117 0.99 6.28 -9.53
N CYS A 118 1.94 5.36 -9.66
CA CYS A 118 2.70 5.26 -10.89
C CYS A 118 1.93 4.45 -11.90
N SER A 119 1.92 4.89 -13.13
CA SER A 119 1.36 4.10 -14.19
C SER A 119 2.26 2.91 -14.41
N VAL A 120 1.66 1.76 -14.53
CA VAL A 120 2.42 0.60 -14.90
C VAL A 120 2.42 0.61 -16.40
N ILE A 121 3.54 0.95 -16.99
CA ILE A 121 3.63 1.02 -18.40
C ILE A 121 3.88 -0.33 -18.91
N ASN A 122 2.88 -0.92 -19.39
CA ASN A 122 3.00 -2.22 -19.94
C ASN A 122 2.16 -2.22 -21.17
N PRO A 123 2.76 -2.10 -22.28
CA PRO A 123 2.01 -2.02 -23.49
C PRO A 123 1.06 -3.16 -23.67
N ALA A 124 1.46 -4.27 -23.25
CA ALA A 124 0.63 -5.39 -23.43
C ALA A 124 -0.48 -5.30 -22.46
N SER A 125 -0.25 -4.67 -21.41
CA SER A 125 -1.18 -4.74 -20.45
C SER A 125 -1.64 -3.49 -20.06
N ALA A 126 -1.31 -2.62 -20.80
CA ALA A 126 -1.77 -1.44 -20.50
C ALA A 126 -3.12 -1.70 -20.15
N SER A 127 -3.48 -2.60 -20.55
CA SER A 127 -4.60 -2.98 -20.21
C SER A 127 -4.62 -3.69 -19.05
N ALA A 128 -3.81 -4.13 -18.62
CA ALA A 128 -3.84 -4.87 -17.84
C ALA A 128 -3.80 -4.98 -16.81
N PRO A 129 -4.16 -5.06 -16.55
CA PRO A 129 -4.41 -5.33 -15.55
C PRO A 129 -3.89 -6.26 -14.86
N VAL A 130 -2.92 -6.34 -15.10
CA VAL A 130 -2.13 -7.16 -14.49
C VAL A 130 -2.30 -7.14 -13.05
N TYR A 131 -2.36 -6.00 -12.51
CA TYR A 131 -2.42 -5.92 -11.13
C TYR A 131 -3.80 -5.82 -10.63
N SER A 132 -4.69 -5.79 -11.47
CA SER A 132 -5.91 -5.69 -11.02
C SER A 132 -6.31 -6.96 -10.72
N GLY A 133 -6.32 -7.23 -9.66
CA GLY A 133 -6.69 -8.40 -9.36
C GLY A 133 -7.87 -8.66 -9.86
N GLY A 134 -8.17 -7.73 -10.16
CA GLY A 134 -9.06 -7.96 -10.71
C GLY A 134 -8.73 -8.69 -11.64
N LYS A 135 -7.97 -8.54 -11.82
CA LYS A 135 -7.70 -9.01 -12.71
C LYS A 135 -8.09 -9.64 -12.68
#